data_30ef3f63e87774227326b3e2bdeba378
#
_entry.id   30ef3f63e87774227326b3e2bdeba378
#
_cell.length_a   1.000
_cell.length_b   1.000
_cell.length_c   1.000
_cell.angle_alpha   90.00
_cell.angle_beta   90.00
_cell.angle_gamma   90.00
#
_symmetry.space_group_name_H-M   'P 1'
#
loop_
_entity.id
_entity.type
_entity.pdbx_description
1 polymer ?
#
loop_
_entity_poly.entity_id
_entity_poly.type
_entity_poly.pdbx_seq_one_letter_code
_entity_poly.pdbx_strand_id
1 'polypeptide(L)'
;MKKLLIATTLAFTFNLASAGEIEFSPSEKEKQAFKFGLEEDLTVFFEGGESYFKYGDFVFTTPDDVFKTYSENELRGDKKYKNKQLIINGVVGGIKSGLNDKPYIELKAKGAFISPQAHFATSEEEIMDLNKGNKIRLICKGGGEIGGVPIFQDCLFSKSVIKSMLDERYKEYESLISGNLSVSVEIKKLAALINTIAKQSNDFSLCKDKILPTCFDKSIKKLTKKDEERLELLLKENFKLSKKE
;
A
#
# COMPACT_ATOMS: atom_id res chain seq x y z
N MET A 1 -3.53 -85.50 -15.45
CA MET A 1 -3.72 -84.59 -14.30
C MET A 1 -2.96 -83.31 -14.57
N LYS A 2 -3.63 -82.31 -15.14
CA LYS A 2 -3.00 -81.00 -15.39
C LYS A 2 -3.48 -80.02 -14.35
N LYS A 3 -2.54 -79.50 -13.52
CA LYS A 3 -2.83 -78.48 -12.54
C LYS A 3 -2.83 -77.11 -13.26
N LEU A 4 -4.00 -76.44 -13.21
CA LEU A 4 -4.18 -75.09 -13.70
C LEU A 4 -3.78 -74.11 -12.60
N LEU A 5 -2.69 -73.41 -12.79
CA LEU A 5 -2.25 -72.28 -11.95
C LEU A 5 -3.00 -71.02 -12.36
N ILE A 6 -3.92 -70.57 -11.52
CA ILE A 6 -4.59 -69.28 -11.67
C ILE A 6 -3.67 -68.24 -10.99
N ALA A 7 -2.98 -67.43 -11.81
CA ALA A 7 -2.26 -66.24 -11.31
C ALA A 7 -3.26 -65.10 -11.17
N THR A 8 -3.66 -64.81 -9.94
CA THR A 8 -4.40 -63.60 -9.61
C THR A 8 -3.45 -62.42 -9.55
N THR A 9 -3.40 -61.64 -10.63
CA THR A 9 -2.77 -60.30 -10.66
C THR A 9 -3.66 -59.33 -9.88
N LEU A 10 -3.25 -59.02 -8.64
CA LEU A 10 -3.81 -57.92 -7.89
C LEU A 10 -3.34 -56.61 -8.55
N ALA A 11 -4.21 -55.99 -9.32
CA ALA A 11 -4.01 -54.62 -9.79
C ALA A 11 -4.20 -53.66 -8.60
N PHE A 12 -3.10 -53.23 -8.03
CA PHE A 12 -3.11 -52.08 -7.11
C PHE A 12 -3.39 -50.84 -7.97
N THR A 13 -4.63 -50.43 -8.03
CA THR A 13 -5.00 -49.07 -8.48
C THR A 13 -4.52 -48.09 -7.39
N PHE A 14 -3.38 -47.47 -7.64
CA PHE A 14 -2.99 -46.26 -6.94
C PHE A 14 -4.04 -45.18 -7.29
N ASN A 15 -5.01 -45.00 -6.42
CA ASN A 15 -5.76 -43.75 -6.38
C ASN A 15 -4.74 -42.66 -5.98
N LEU A 16 -4.19 -41.99 -6.99
CA LEU A 16 -3.65 -40.65 -6.82
C LEU A 16 -4.81 -39.79 -6.38
N ALA A 17 -5.03 -39.71 -5.05
CA ALA A 17 -5.80 -38.62 -4.49
C ALA A 17 -5.08 -37.36 -4.95
N SER A 18 -5.63 -36.73 -5.98
CA SER A 18 -5.35 -35.37 -6.36
C SER A 18 -5.47 -34.58 -5.04
N ALA A 19 -4.36 -34.14 -4.50
CA ALA A 19 -4.35 -33.16 -3.42
C ALA A 19 -5.13 -31.98 -3.99
N GLY A 20 -6.41 -31.85 -3.61
CA GLY A 20 -7.25 -30.79 -4.10
C GLY A 20 -6.54 -29.48 -3.80
N GLU A 21 -6.30 -28.71 -4.83
CA GLU A 21 -5.91 -27.31 -4.64
C GLU A 21 -6.94 -26.73 -3.68
N ILE A 22 -6.50 -26.33 -2.49
CA ILE A 22 -7.40 -25.68 -1.55
C ILE A 22 -7.74 -24.35 -2.18
N GLU A 23 -8.95 -24.27 -2.74
CA GLU A 23 -9.46 -23.06 -3.37
C GLU A 23 -9.50 -21.96 -2.29
N PHE A 24 -8.73 -20.88 -2.51
CA PHE A 24 -8.75 -19.71 -1.63
C PHE A 24 -10.05 -18.94 -1.89
N SER A 25 -11.07 -19.21 -1.06
CA SER A 25 -12.40 -18.60 -1.17
C SER A 25 -12.69 -17.79 0.09
N PRO A 26 -12.28 -16.52 0.17
CA PRO A 26 -12.49 -15.68 1.34
C PRO A 26 -13.95 -15.27 1.49
N SER A 27 -14.42 -15.18 2.75
CA SER A 27 -15.73 -14.63 3.09
C SER A 27 -15.83 -13.13 2.75
N GLU A 28 -17.03 -12.58 2.74
CA GLU A 28 -17.22 -11.13 2.55
C GLU A 28 -16.56 -10.30 3.68
N LYS A 29 -16.50 -10.83 4.90
CA LYS A 29 -15.80 -10.18 6.01
C LYS A 29 -14.28 -10.25 5.86
N GLU A 30 -13.75 -11.34 5.32
CA GLU A 30 -12.33 -11.43 4.97
C GLU A 30 -11.96 -10.41 3.89
N LYS A 31 -12.78 -10.23 2.86
CA LYS A 31 -12.58 -9.20 1.83
C LYS A 31 -12.60 -7.78 2.42
N GLN A 32 -13.55 -7.50 3.30
CA GLN A 32 -13.61 -6.22 4.02
C GLN A 32 -12.39 -6.02 4.92
N ALA A 33 -11.96 -7.07 5.64
CA ALA A 33 -10.78 -7.01 6.51
C ALA A 33 -9.49 -6.80 5.70
N PHE A 34 -9.38 -7.43 4.54
CA PHE A 34 -8.26 -7.22 3.63
C PHE A 34 -8.19 -5.77 3.14
N LYS A 35 -9.32 -5.23 2.67
CA LYS A 35 -9.40 -3.82 2.24
C LYS A 35 -9.05 -2.87 3.37
N PHE A 36 -9.60 -3.10 4.55
CA PHE A 36 -9.30 -2.33 5.75
C PHE A 36 -7.80 -2.37 6.10
N GLY A 37 -7.18 -3.55 6.08
CA GLY A 37 -5.74 -3.70 6.33
C GLY A 37 -4.87 -2.94 5.33
N LEU A 38 -5.24 -2.93 4.05
CA LEU A 38 -4.56 -2.12 3.03
C LEU A 38 -4.72 -0.61 3.28
N GLU A 39 -5.92 -0.15 3.63
CA GLU A 39 -6.20 1.27 3.91
C GLU A 39 -5.39 1.77 5.11
N GLU A 40 -5.35 0.99 6.19
CA GLU A 40 -4.57 1.31 7.39
C GLU A 40 -3.06 1.35 7.08
N ASP A 41 -2.54 0.35 6.37
CA ASP A 41 -1.11 0.28 6.03
C ASP A 41 -0.66 1.45 5.14
N LEU A 42 -1.46 1.79 4.12
CA LEU A 42 -1.21 2.98 3.29
C LEU A 42 -1.29 4.28 4.09
N THR A 43 -2.25 4.39 4.98
CA THR A 43 -2.40 5.57 5.83
C THR A 43 -1.16 5.75 6.71
N VAL A 44 -0.73 4.68 7.38
CA VAL A 44 0.50 4.67 8.20
C VAL A 44 1.72 5.05 7.37
N PHE A 45 1.87 4.47 6.17
CA PHE A 45 2.97 4.81 5.27
C PHE A 45 3.00 6.31 4.94
N PHE A 46 1.87 6.87 4.48
CA PHE A 46 1.81 8.29 4.11
C PHE A 46 1.95 9.24 5.30
N GLU A 47 1.77 8.76 6.52
CA GLU A 47 2.07 9.49 7.75
C GLU A 47 3.54 9.41 8.18
N GLY A 48 4.35 8.62 7.47
CA GLY A 48 5.78 8.44 7.74
C GLY A 48 6.07 7.34 8.75
N GLY A 49 5.08 6.48 9.03
CA GLY A 49 5.24 5.28 9.86
C GLY A 49 5.80 4.09 9.08
N GLU A 50 6.11 3.02 9.79
CA GLU A 50 6.50 1.75 9.19
C GLU A 50 5.29 1.05 8.59
N SER A 51 5.36 0.72 7.31
CA SER A 51 4.32 0.00 6.57
C SER A 51 4.71 -1.44 6.29
N TYR A 52 3.72 -2.30 6.16
CA TYR A 52 3.91 -3.69 5.80
C TYR A 52 4.29 -3.85 4.32
N PHE A 53 3.69 -3.03 3.44
CA PHE A 53 4.00 -3.02 2.03
C PHE A 53 5.14 -2.04 1.71
N LYS A 54 5.95 -2.39 0.72
CA LYS A 54 6.92 -1.47 0.15
C LYS A 54 6.26 -0.65 -0.96
N TYR A 55 5.98 0.63 -0.68
CA TYR A 55 5.31 1.54 -1.61
C TYR A 55 6.27 2.36 -2.49
N GLY A 56 7.57 2.21 -2.31
CA GLY A 56 8.60 2.92 -3.07
C GLY A 56 9.53 3.76 -2.17
N ASP A 57 10.49 4.39 -2.81
CA ASP A 57 11.48 5.21 -2.11
C ASP A 57 11.02 6.68 -2.13
N PHE A 58 10.42 7.11 -1.04
CA PHE A 58 9.97 8.49 -0.86
C PHE A 58 10.81 9.22 0.19
N VAL A 59 11.02 10.51 -0.03
CA VAL A 59 11.59 11.41 0.96
C VAL A 59 10.46 12.18 1.62
N PHE A 60 10.24 11.93 2.90
CA PHE A 60 9.28 12.70 3.71
C PHE A 60 9.91 14.04 4.09
N THR A 61 9.20 15.13 3.83
CA THR A 61 9.73 16.47 4.06
C THR A 61 8.63 17.51 4.29
N THR A 62 9.05 18.72 4.66
CA THR A 62 8.21 19.88 4.75
C THR A 62 8.76 21.02 3.88
N PRO A 63 7.94 22.02 3.49
CA PRO A 63 8.44 23.20 2.78
C PRO A 63 9.53 23.94 3.57
N ASP A 64 9.44 23.99 4.91
CA ASP A 64 10.45 24.59 5.78
C ASP A 64 11.81 23.89 5.64
N ASP A 65 11.83 22.53 5.70
CA ASP A 65 13.05 21.75 5.61
C ASP A 65 13.72 21.88 4.24
N VAL A 66 12.92 21.87 3.17
CA VAL A 66 13.42 22.02 1.82
C VAL A 66 14.00 23.41 1.62
N PHE A 67 13.26 24.46 1.95
CA PHE A 67 13.71 25.85 1.86
C PHE A 67 14.99 26.06 2.65
N LYS A 68 15.04 25.64 3.92
CA LYS A 68 16.22 25.75 4.76
C LYS A 68 17.43 25.04 4.15
N THR A 69 17.24 23.81 3.64
CA THR A 69 18.36 23.04 3.06
C THR A 69 18.96 23.73 1.84
N TYR A 70 18.10 24.27 0.95
CA TYR A 70 18.56 24.98 -0.24
C TYR A 70 19.22 26.32 0.11
N SER A 71 18.63 27.10 1.03
CA SER A 71 19.20 28.38 1.46
C SER A 71 20.56 28.25 2.15
N GLU A 72 20.83 27.13 2.83
CA GLU A 72 22.13 26.83 3.41
C GLU A 72 23.14 26.33 2.37
N ASN A 73 22.72 25.47 1.44
CA ASN A 73 23.60 24.89 0.43
C ASN A 73 22.79 24.24 -0.69
N GLU A 74 22.78 24.86 -1.88
CA GLU A 74 22.05 24.39 -3.06
C GLU A 74 22.43 22.96 -3.48
N LEU A 75 23.75 22.64 -3.49
CA LEU A 75 24.21 21.29 -3.85
C LEU A 75 23.70 20.22 -2.88
N ARG A 76 23.59 20.56 -1.60
CA ARG A 76 23.00 19.68 -0.59
C ARG A 76 21.52 19.49 -0.84
N GLY A 77 20.82 20.57 -1.20
CA GLY A 77 19.41 20.55 -1.57
C GLY A 77 19.16 19.65 -2.78
N ASP A 78 19.94 19.85 -3.83
CA ASP A 78 19.85 19.03 -5.04
C ASP A 78 20.09 17.54 -4.76
N LYS A 79 21.14 17.20 -4.03
CA LYS A 79 21.44 15.81 -3.67
C LYS A 79 20.32 15.17 -2.88
N LYS A 80 19.66 15.92 -1.98
CA LYS A 80 18.63 15.41 -1.08
C LYS A 80 17.26 15.31 -1.74
N TYR A 81 16.90 16.29 -2.58
CA TYR A 81 15.52 16.44 -3.04
C TYR A 81 15.33 16.38 -4.56
N LYS A 82 16.28 16.87 -5.37
CA LYS A 82 16.11 16.97 -6.82
C LYS A 82 15.95 15.59 -7.47
N ASN A 83 14.96 15.47 -8.33
CA ASN A 83 14.58 14.21 -8.99
C ASN A 83 14.15 13.08 -8.03
N LYS A 84 13.93 13.36 -6.75
CA LYS A 84 13.38 12.39 -5.80
C LYS A 84 11.86 12.47 -5.75
N GLN A 85 11.23 11.35 -5.42
CA GLN A 85 9.82 11.34 -5.05
C GLN A 85 9.69 11.84 -3.61
N LEU A 86 8.90 12.88 -3.41
CA LEU A 86 8.74 13.56 -2.14
C LEU A 86 7.31 13.41 -1.63
N ILE A 87 7.15 13.12 -0.35
CA ILE A 87 5.89 13.29 0.38
C ILE A 87 6.03 14.57 1.20
N ILE A 88 5.23 15.58 0.85
CA ILE A 88 5.36 16.93 1.39
C ILE A 88 4.14 17.25 2.24
N ASN A 89 4.36 17.45 3.54
CA ASN A 89 3.34 17.97 4.43
C ASN A 89 3.49 19.50 4.50
N GLY A 90 2.50 20.24 3.99
CA GLY A 90 2.60 21.68 3.88
C GLY A 90 1.31 22.42 4.25
N VAL A 91 1.41 23.73 4.27
CA VAL A 91 0.29 24.65 4.46
C VAL A 91 0.21 25.57 3.25
N VAL A 92 -0.98 25.71 2.69
CA VAL A 92 -1.25 26.59 1.54
C VAL A 92 -0.95 28.04 1.95
N GLY A 93 0.00 28.65 1.25
CA GLY A 93 0.35 30.07 1.36
C GLY A 93 -0.41 30.94 0.36
N GLY A 94 -0.60 30.39 -0.83
CA GLY A 94 -1.32 31.01 -1.94
C GLY A 94 -1.62 30.01 -3.03
N ILE A 95 -2.59 30.28 -3.86
CA ILE A 95 -2.95 29.52 -5.06
C ILE A 95 -2.85 30.49 -6.23
N LYS A 96 -2.12 30.10 -7.28
CA LYS A 96 -1.81 30.97 -8.40
C LYS A 96 -2.01 30.25 -9.72
N SER A 97 -2.30 31.02 -10.76
CA SER A 97 -2.21 30.56 -12.14
C SER A 97 -0.77 30.79 -12.63
N GLY A 98 -0.16 29.73 -13.12
CA GLY A 98 1.17 29.77 -13.69
C GLY A 98 1.16 29.94 -15.20
N LEU A 99 2.31 29.65 -15.84
CA LEU A 99 2.41 29.64 -17.29
C LEU A 99 1.48 28.58 -17.91
N ASN A 100 0.82 28.97 -19.02
CA ASN A 100 -0.16 28.13 -19.72
C ASN A 100 -1.35 27.70 -18.86
N ASP A 101 -1.79 28.58 -17.95
CA ASP A 101 -2.93 28.39 -17.05
C ASP A 101 -2.82 27.16 -16.13
N LYS A 102 -1.61 26.61 -15.97
CA LYS A 102 -1.38 25.52 -15.03
C LYS A 102 -1.31 26.07 -13.62
N PRO A 103 -2.13 25.54 -12.69
CA PRO A 103 -2.12 26.04 -11.32
C PRO A 103 -0.86 25.60 -10.57
N TYR A 104 -0.44 26.43 -9.62
CA TYR A 104 0.53 26.04 -8.61
C TYR A 104 0.13 26.56 -7.24
N ILE A 105 0.62 25.87 -6.22
CA ILE A 105 0.38 26.23 -4.82
C ILE A 105 1.70 26.75 -4.23
N GLU A 106 1.67 27.93 -3.66
CA GLU A 106 2.70 28.44 -2.79
C GLU A 106 2.56 27.78 -1.42
N LEU A 107 3.61 27.11 -0.96
CA LEU A 107 3.64 26.43 0.35
C LEU A 107 4.33 27.31 1.38
N LYS A 108 3.70 27.58 2.53
CA LYS A 108 4.30 28.38 3.58
C LYS A 108 5.63 27.77 4.04
N ALA A 109 6.69 28.60 4.09
CA ALA A 109 7.97 28.25 4.66
C ALA A 109 8.50 29.41 5.49
N LYS A 110 9.05 29.12 6.68
CA LYS A 110 9.60 30.13 7.60
C LYS A 110 10.83 30.79 6.99
N GLY A 111 10.84 32.13 7.02
CA GLY A 111 11.97 32.90 6.51
C GLY A 111 12.03 33.01 4.99
N ALA A 112 11.17 32.35 4.25
CA ALA A 112 11.10 32.46 2.80
C ALA A 112 10.44 33.78 2.41
N PHE A 113 11.16 34.60 1.63
CA PHE A 113 10.59 35.81 1.00
C PHE A 113 9.64 35.41 -0.14
N ILE A 114 10.04 34.39 -0.93
CA ILE A 114 9.21 33.74 -1.93
C ILE A 114 9.04 32.29 -1.50
N SER A 115 7.79 31.87 -1.36
CA SER A 115 7.43 30.55 -0.86
C SER A 115 7.79 29.44 -1.87
N PRO A 116 8.20 28.24 -1.40
CA PRO A 116 8.33 27.06 -2.26
C PRO A 116 7.05 26.79 -3.06
N GLN A 117 7.21 26.34 -4.32
CA GLN A 117 6.09 26.21 -5.26
C GLN A 117 5.84 24.74 -5.63
N ALA A 118 4.59 24.32 -5.49
CA ALA A 118 4.11 23.01 -5.93
C ALA A 118 3.32 23.15 -7.23
N HIS A 119 3.87 22.63 -8.32
CA HIS A 119 3.32 22.68 -9.67
C HIS A 119 2.60 21.37 -10.01
N PHE A 120 1.39 21.50 -10.55
CA PHE A 120 0.57 20.37 -10.95
C PHE A 120 0.61 20.18 -12.46
N ALA A 121 0.64 18.93 -12.92
CA ALA A 121 0.65 18.61 -14.34
C ALA A 121 -0.71 18.91 -15.00
N THR A 122 -1.78 18.73 -14.26
CA THR A 122 -3.17 18.95 -14.68
C THR A 122 -3.85 19.98 -13.78
N SER A 123 -4.91 20.63 -14.27
CA SER A 123 -5.82 21.41 -13.43
C SER A 123 -6.62 20.44 -12.58
N GLU A 124 -6.30 20.31 -11.33
CA GLU A 124 -7.06 19.46 -10.42
C GLU A 124 -8.22 20.25 -9.81
N GLU A 125 -9.44 19.73 -9.90
CA GLU A 125 -10.61 20.32 -9.27
C GLU A 125 -10.40 20.55 -7.77
N GLU A 126 -9.68 19.64 -7.11
CA GLU A 126 -9.32 19.73 -5.70
C GLU A 126 -8.55 21.03 -5.35
N ILE A 127 -7.84 21.65 -6.33
CA ILE A 127 -7.12 22.93 -6.10
C ILE A 127 -8.09 24.08 -5.93
N MET A 128 -9.21 24.05 -6.66
CA MET A 128 -10.22 25.12 -6.64
C MET A 128 -10.95 25.20 -5.29
N ASP A 129 -11.04 24.07 -4.58
CA ASP A 129 -11.68 24.00 -3.27
C ASP A 129 -10.74 24.39 -2.10
N LEU A 130 -9.44 24.63 -2.40
CA LEU A 130 -8.48 25.01 -1.38
C LEU A 130 -8.54 26.50 -1.04
N ASN A 131 -8.24 26.76 0.22
CA ASN A 131 -8.05 28.10 0.74
C ASN A 131 -6.68 28.27 1.38
N LYS A 132 -6.19 29.51 1.40
CA LYS A 132 -4.99 29.88 2.15
C LYS A 132 -5.11 29.45 3.61
N GLY A 133 -4.10 28.72 4.09
CA GLY A 133 -4.09 28.16 5.44
C GLY A 133 -4.51 26.68 5.53
N ASN A 134 -5.05 26.10 4.46
CA ASN A 134 -5.35 24.68 4.47
C ASN A 134 -4.06 23.85 4.61
N LYS A 135 -4.14 22.79 5.41
CA LYS A 135 -3.08 21.78 5.51
C LYS A 135 -3.26 20.77 4.37
N ILE A 136 -2.21 20.51 3.65
CA ILE A 136 -2.23 19.58 2.52
C ILE A 136 -1.05 18.63 2.60
N ARG A 137 -1.22 17.44 2.02
CA ARG A 137 -0.16 16.48 1.79
C ARG A 137 -0.08 16.21 0.29
N LEU A 138 1.09 16.47 -0.28
CA LEU A 138 1.35 16.31 -1.70
C LEU A 138 2.40 15.23 -1.93
N ILE A 139 2.30 14.58 -3.07
CA ILE A 139 3.32 13.71 -3.62
C ILE A 139 3.83 14.42 -4.87
N CYS A 140 5.13 14.76 -4.86
CA CYS A 140 5.74 15.53 -5.93
C CYS A 140 7.10 14.95 -6.31
N LYS A 141 7.58 15.30 -7.49
CA LYS A 141 8.98 15.17 -7.86
C LYS A 141 9.72 16.45 -7.48
N GLY A 142 10.88 16.33 -6.84
CA GLY A 142 11.74 17.49 -6.57
C GLY A 142 12.26 18.10 -7.85
N GLY A 143 11.98 19.37 -8.09
CA GLY A 143 12.39 20.12 -9.29
C GLY A 143 13.71 20.87 -9.12
N GLY A 144 14.30 20.87 -7.91
CA GLY A 144 15.45 21.70 -7.59
C GLY A 144 15.04 23.10 -7.12
N GLU A 145 15.93 24.07 -7.31
CA GLU A 145 15.70 25.47 -6.97
C GLU A 145 15.85 26.35 -8.21
N ILE A 146 15.01 27.36 -8.32
CA ILE A 146 15.07 28.37 -9.40
C ILE A 146 15.02 29.76 -8.75
N GLY A 147 16.11 30.51 -8.82
CA GLY A 147 16.20 31.87 -8.30
C GLY A 147 15.90 31.97 -6.78
N GLY A 148 16.37 31.02 -6.00
CA GLY A 148 16.17 30.97 -4.55
C GLY A 148 14.82 30.36 -4.13
N VAL A 149 14.04 29.83 -5.09
CA VAL A 149 12.72 29.25 -4.84
C VAL A 149 12.75 27.75 -5.09
N PRO A 150 12.56 26.89 -4.08
CA PRO A 150 12.41 25.46 -4.28
C PRO A 150 11.14 25.14 -5.08
N ILE A 151 11.30 24.29 -6.09
CA ILE A 151 10.23 23.87 -7.00
C ILE A 151 9.90 22.40 -6.79
N PHE A 152 8.63 22.10 -6.62
CA PHE A 152 8.08 20.75 -6.65
C PHE A 152 7.28 20.59 -7.94
N GLN A 153 7.54 19.53 -8.68
CA GLN A 153 6.96 19.25 -9.99
C GLN A 153 6.04 18.03 -9.93
N ASP A 154 5.14 17.93 -10.90
CA ASP A 154 4.24 16.79 -11.07
C ASP A 154 3.50 16.41 -9.78
N CYS A 155 3.08 17.43 -9.03
CA CYS A 155 2.44 17.25 -7.75
C CYS A 155 1.04 16.64 -7.90
N LEU A 156 0.70 15.74 -6.98
CA LEU A 156 -0.61 15.13 -6.81
C LEU A 156 -1.01 15.20 -5.33
N PHE A 157 -2.30 15.28 -5.05
CA PHE A 157 -2.77 15.13 -3.68
C PHE A 157 -2.62 13.69 -3.20
N SER A 158 -2.12 13.51 -1.98
CA SER A 158 -1.92 12.18 -1.42
C SER A 158 -3.19 11.34 -1.39
N LYS A 159 -4.35 11.96 -1.18
CA LYS A 159 -5.66 11.29 -1.17
C LYS A 159 -5.96 10.59 -2.49
N SER A 160 -5.73 11.26 -3.63
CA SER A 160 -5.94 10.70 -4.96
C SER A 160 -4.98 9.54 -5.25
N VAL A 161 -3.71 9.68 -4.82
CA VAL A 161 -2.68 8.63 -4.98
C VAL A 161 -2.99 7.42 -4.10
N ILE A 162 -3.36 7.62 -2.84
CA ILE A 162 -3.78 6.55 -1.92
C ILE A 162 -4.94 5.76 -2.54
N LYS A 163 -5.95 6.44 -3.06
CA LYS A 163 -7.08 5.78 -3.71
C LYS A 163 -6.65 4.92 -4.89
N SER A 164 -5.80 5.46 -5.77
CA SER A 164 -5.27 4.71 -6.92
C SER A 164 -4.47 3.48 -6.50
N MET A 165 -3.61 3.62 -5.48
CA MET A 165 -2.82 2.52 -4.94
C MET A 165 -3.70 1.44 -4.29
N LEU A 166 -4.73 1.83 -3.56
CA LEU A 166 -5.71 0.90 -2.99
C LEU A 166 -6.43 0.11 -4.08
N ASP A 167 -6.92 0.80 -5.11
CA ASP A 167 -7.63 0.17 -6.22
C ASP A 167 -6.74 -0.82 -6.97
N GLU A 168 -5.46 -0.50 -7.18
CA GLU A 168 -4.49 -1.38 -7.81
C GLU A 168 -4.23 -2.64 -6.96
N ARG A 169 -3.94 -2.47 -5.68
CA ARG A 169 -3.68 -3.59 -4.76
C ARG A 169 -4.91 -4.48 -4.55
N TYR A 170 -6.09 -3.86 -4.52
CA TYR A 170 -7.32 -4.63 -4.40
C TYR A 170 -7.61 -5.46 -5.64
N LYS A 171 -7.30 -4.96 -6.87
CA LYS A 171 -7.36 -5.74 -8.10
C LYS A 171 -6.41 -6.94 -8.08
N GLU A 172 -5.19 -6.79 -7.55
CA GLU A 172 -4.29 -7.93 -7.34
C GLU A 172 -4.93 -8.98 -6.41
N TYR A 173 -5.57 -8.54 -5.33
CA TYR A 173 -6.26 -9.44 -4.41
C TYR A 173 -7.44 -10.16 -5.08
N GLU A 174 -8.26 -9.46 -5.87
CA GLU A 174 -9.33 -10.07 -6.67
C GLU A 174 -8.78 -11.10 -7.67
N SER A 175 -7.65 -10.80 -8.29
CA SER A 175 -6.93 -11.72 -9.17
C SER A 175 -6.49 -12.98 -8.41
N LEU A 176 -5.99 -12.84 -7.18
CA LEU A 176 -5.63 -13.97 -6.31
C LEU A 176 -6.85 -14.85 -5.99
N ILE A 177 -8.00 -14.24 -5.65
CA ILE A 177 -9.26 -14.95 -5.39
C ILE A 177 -9.71 -15.74 -6.62
N SER A 178 -9.44 -15.23 -7.82
CA SER A 178 -9.75 -15.90 -9.10
C SER A 178 -8.74 -17.00 -9.47
N GLY A 179 -7.80 -17.34 -8.58
CA GLY A 179 -6.83 -18.41 -8.76
C GLY A 179 -5.50 -18.00 -9.41
N ASN A 180 -5.28 -16.72 -9.69
CA ASN A 180 -4.00 -16.25 -10.21
C ASN A 180 -2.94 -16.14 -9.11
N LEU A 181 -1.99 -17.05 -9.09
CA LEU A 181 -0.90 -17.05 -8.13
C LEU A 181 0.31 -16.19 -8.55
N SER A 182 0.23 -15.46 -9.67
CA SER A 182 1.31 -14.56 -10.11
C SER A 182 1.22 -13.15 -9.51
N VAL A 183 0.37 -12.94 -8.51
CA VAL A 183 0.27 -11.68 -7.75
C VAL A 183 1.45 -11.49 -6.80
N SER A 184 1.65 -10.27 -6.29
CA SER A 184 2.75 -9.93 -5.39
C SER A 184 2.76 -10.77 -4.11
N VAL A 185 3.96 -10.99 -3.57
CA VAL A 185 4.18 -11.79 -2.35
C VAL A 185 3.48 -11.14 -1.15
N GLU A 186 3.48 -9.82 -1.09
CA GLU A 186 2.85 -9.04 -0.03
C GLU A 186 1.33 -9.25 -0.01
N ILE A 187 0.68 -9.27 -1.17
CA ILE A 187 -0.77 -9.57 -1.29
C ILE A 187 -1.07 -10.98 -0.77
N LYS A 188 -0.28 -11.97 -1.16
CA LYS A 188 -0.43 -13.35 -0.66
C LYS A 188 -0.27 -13.43 0.85
N LYS A 189 0.75 -12.77 1.40
CA LYS A 189 1.02 -12.75 2.84
C LYS A 189 -0.11 -12.08 3.62
N LEU A 190 -0.60 -10.92 3.14
CA LEU A 190 -1.74 -10.27 3.79
C LEU A 190 -3.00 -11.12 3.69
N ALA A 191 -3.28 -11.72 2.54
CA ALA A 191 -4.44 -12.59 2.35
C ALA A 191 -4.39 -13.81 3.30
N ALA A 192 -3.23 -14.45 3.43
CA ALA A 192 -3.04 -15.56 4.35
C ALA A 192 -3.20 -15.13 5.82
N LEU A 193 -2.67 -13.97 6.20
CA LEU A 193 -2.82 -13.40 7.53
C LEU A 193 -4.31 -13.14 7.85
N ILE A 194 -5.03 -12.47 6.97
CA ILE A 194 -6.46 -12.18 7.14
C ILE A 194 -7.28 -13.47 7.26
N ASN A 195 -7.02 -14.49 6.41
CA ASN A 195 -7.67 -15.78 6.51
C ASN A 195 -7.38 -16.47 7.84
N THR A 196 -6.16 -16.38 8.34
CA THR A 196 -5.78 -16.95 9.65
C THR A 196 -6.53 -16.26 10.78
N ILE A 197 -6.60 -14.91 10.75
CA ILE A 197 -7.36 -14.11 11.73
C ILE A 197 -8.87 -14.46 11.67
N ALA A 198 -9.43 -14.57 10.47
CA ALA A 198 -10.83 -14.92 10.28
C ALA A 198 -11.16 -16.26 10.93
N LYS A 199 -10.36 -17.28 10.68
CA LYS A 199 -10.55 -18.61 11.26
C LYS A 199 -10.45 -18.60 12.79
N GLN A 200 -9.49 -17.87 13.34
CA GLN A 200 -9.30 -17.77 14.79
C GLN A 200 -10.38 -16.92 15.48
N SER A 201 -10.92 -15.94 14.80
CA SER A 201 -11.95 -15.04 15.33
C SER A 201 -13.39 -15.48 15.03
N ASN A 202 -13.58 -16.65 14.41
CA ASN A 202 -14.85 -17.10 13.88
C ASN A 202 -15.45 -16.06 12.91
N ASP A 203 -14.73 -15.86 11.81
CA ASP A 203 -15.04 -14.91 10.74
C ASP A 203 -15.32 -13.49 11.25
N PHE A 204 -14.38 -12.96 12.03
CA PHE A 204 -14.49 -11.63 12.63
C PHE A 204 -15.80 -11.43 13.41
N SER A 205 -16.21 -12.41 14.20
CA SER A 205 -17.46 -12.40 14.97
C SER A 205 -17.60 -11.19 15.90
N LEU A 206 -16.48 -10.56 16.32
CA LEU A 206 -16.47 -9.34 17.12
C LEU A 206 -16.83 -8.08 16.32
N CYS A 207 -16.72 -8.15 14.98
CA CYS A 207 -17.12 -7.10 14.08
C CYS A 207 -18.56 -7.38 13.60
N LYS A 208 -19.48 -6.45 13.85
CA LYS A 208 -20.89 -6.63 13.44
C LYS A 208 -21.00 -6.58 11.92
N ASP A 209 -21.36 -5.42 11.38
CA ASP A 209 -21.61 -5.24 9.94
C ASP A 209 -20.40 -4.75 9.16
N LYS A 210 -19.42 -4.14 9.86
CA LYS A 210 -18.21 -3.56 9.25
C LYS A 210 -16.97 -3.90 10.08
N ILE A 211 -15.86 -4.06 9.39
CA ILE A 211 -14.55 -4.14 10.03
C ILE A 211 -14.17 -2.74 10.51
N LEU A 212 -13.94 -2.60 11.81
CA LEU A 212 -13.51 -1.37 12.46
C LEU A 212 -12.19 -1.62 13.19
N PRO A 213 -11.35 -0.60 13.39
CA PRO A 213 -10.05 -0.75 14.07
C PRO A 213 -10.13 -1.54 15.37
N THR A 214 -11.07 -1.16 16.24
CA THR A 214 -11.21 -1.77 17.57
C THR A 214 -11.58 -3.26 17.56
N CYS A 215 -12.40 -3.72 16.61
CA CYS A 215 -12.76 -5.12 16.51
C CYS A 215 -11.69 -5.93 15.76
N PHE A 216 -11.04 -5.32 14.78
CA PHE A 216 -9.93 -5.91 14.04
C PHE A 216 -8.74 -6.18 14.98
N ASP A 217 -8.33 -5.19 15.78
CA ASP A 217 -7.27 -5.32 16.79
C ASP A 217 -7.57 -6.43 17.81
N LYS A 218 -8.82 -6.52 18.27
CA LYS A 218 -9.24 -7.60 19.17
C LYS A 218 -9.16 -8.97 18.50
N SER A 219 -9.40 -9.06 17.21
CA SER A 219 -9.28 -10.31 16.45
C SER A 219 -7.83 -10.72 16.28
N ILE A 220 -6.93 -9.77 15.98
CA ILE A 220 -5.48 -10.02 15.89
C ILE A 220 -4.91 -10.51 17.23
N LYS A 221 -5.29 -9.88 18.34
CA LYS A 221 -4.81 -10.25 19.68
C LYS A 221 -5.17 -11.69 20.11
N LYS A 222 -6.03 -12.37 19.38
CA LYS A 222 -6.35 -13.78 19.60
C LYS A 222 -5.41 -14.75 18.90
N LEU A 223 -4.51 -14.26 18.04
CA LEU A 223 -3.54 -15.11 17.35
C LEU A 223 -2.61 -15.79 18.35
N THR A 224 -2.35 -17.07 18.10
CA THR A 224 -1.52 -17.94 18.91
C THR A 224 -0.33 -18.44 18.07
N LYS A 225 0.66 -19.06 18.71
CA LYS A 225 1.79 -19.69 18.02
C LYS A 225 1.34 -20.75 16.99
N LYS A 226 0.24 -21.45 17.26
CA LYS A 226 -0.35 -22.43 16.33
C LYS A 226 -0.88 -21.75 15.06
N ASP A 227 -1.32 -20.51 15.17
CA ASP A 227 -1.81 -19.72 14.03
C ASP A 227 -0.66 -19.23 13.15
N GLU A 228 0.52 -18.99 13.71
CA GLU A 228 1.75 -18.72 12.96
C GLU A 228 2.16 -19.92 12.10
N GLU A 229 2.12 -21.13 12.67
CA GLU A 229 2.39 -22.38 11.94
C GLU A 229 1.39 -22.56 10.77
N ARG A 230 0.11 -22.27 11.02
CA ARG A 230 -0.93 -22.31 10.00
C ARG A 230 -0.70 -21.29 8.89
N LEU A 231 -0.29 -20.06 9.24
CA LEU A 231 0.04 -19.01 8.28
C LEU A 231 1.19 -19.47 7.36
N GLU A 232 2.26 -20.04 7.94
CA GLU A 232 3.36 -20.60 7.14
C GLU A 232 2.89 -21.71 6.19
N LEU A 233 1.99 -22.59 6.65
CA LEU A 233 1.44 -23.66 5.84
C LEU A 233 0.61 -23.11 4.65
N LEU A 234 -0.26 -22.15 4.89
CA LEU A 234 -1.03 -21.48 3.85
C LEU A 234 -0.13 -20.82 2.79
N LEU A 235 0.90 -20.14 3.24
CA LEU A 235 1.84 -19.47 2.34
C LEU A 235 2.57 -20.49 1.46
N LYS A 236 3.02 -21.61 2.04
CA LYS A 236 3.77 -22.64 1.33
C LYS A 236 2.90 -23.47 0.40
N GLU A 237 1.76 -23.95 0.86
CA GLU A 237 0.95 -24.94 0.14
C GLU A 237 -0.05 -24.28 -0.81
N ASN A 238 -0.78 -23.26 -0.33
CA ASN A 238 -1.81 -22.63 -1.16
C ASN A 238 -1.23 -21.56 -2.07
N PHE A 239 -0.28 -20.75 -1.58
CA PHE A 239 0.28 -19.65 -2.35
C PHE A 239 1.64 -19.94 -2.96
N LYS A 240 2.16 -21.17 -2.78
CA LYS A 240 3.42 -21.66 -3.36
C LYS A 240 4.63 -20.76 -3.08
N LEU A 241 4.67 -20.15 -1.88
CA LEU A 241 5.80 -19.34 -1.43
C LEU A 241 6.84 -20.19 -0.73
N SER A 242 8.11 -20.02 -1.08
CA SER A 242 9.21 -20.63 -0.36
C SER A 242 9.60 -19.81 0.89
N LYS A 243 10.25 -20.45 1.90
CA LYS A 243 10.74 -19.76 3.12
C LYS A 243 11.79 -18.66 2.85
N LYS A 244 12.23 -18.47 1.59
CA LYS A 244 13.29 -17.53 1.19
C LYS A 244 12.78 -16.26 0.48
N GLU A 245 11.47 -16.13 0.27
CA GLU A 245 10.87 -14.96 -0.38
C GLU A 245 10.19 -14.00 0.62
#